data_fc25dbe5b088d043e224bb9c964913ee
#
_entry.id   fc25dbe5b088d043e224bb9c964913ee
#
_cell.length_a   1.000
_cell.length_b   1.000
_cell.length_c   1.000
_cell.angle_alpha   90.00
_cell.angle_beta   90.00
_cell.angle_gamma   90.00
#
_symmetry.space_group_name_H-M   'P 1'
#
loop_
_entity.id
_entity.type
_entity.pdbx_description
1 polymer ?
#
loop_
_entity_poly.entity_id
_entity_poly.type
_entity_poly.pdbx_seq_one_letter_code
_entity_poly.pdbx_strand_id
1 'polypeptide(L)'
;MAGHPNTDNVERAARLDTTALSDALDRLGIAGQCLGIKPLDPNFRLAGRAFTILYGPSASPSGTVGDYIDDVEPGGIVVLDNGGRADATVWGDILTWVAHERRVGGTVIDGACRDTHLARQLSYPVYSRSYSMRTGKDRVQVEALGGTVNIGDARCGAGDILRGDADGVIVIPRAHENAVLDAAEEIDKIEDEIRRAVQDGISLRDARARHGYHSLQTRKK
;
A
#
# COMPACT_ATOMS: atom_id res chain seq x y z
N MET A 1 -13.99 26.09 -7.74
CA MET A 1 -13.49 24.81 -8.31
C MET A 1 -13.90 23.72 -7.34
N ALA A 2 -14.89 22.89 -7.67
CA ALA A 2 -15.29 21.78 -6.83
C ALA A 2 -14.19 20.70 -6.94
N GLY A 3 -13.43 20.50 -5.85
CA GLY A 3 -12.45 19.43 -5.76
C GLY A 3 -13.16 18.09 -5.99
N HIS A 4 -12.55 17.21 -6.77
CA HIS A 4 -13.05 15.86 -6.93
C HIS A 4 -13.08 15.17 -5.55
N PRO A 5 -14.23 14.65 -5.08
CA PRO A 5 -14.37 14.02 -3.76
C PRO A 5 -13.41 12.84 -3.54
N ASN A 6 -12.75 12.38 -4.61
CA ASN A 6 -11.79 11.29 -4.61
C ASN A 6 -10.34 11.68 -4.23
N THR A 7 -9.96 12.96 -4.38
CA THR A 7 -8.60 13.44 -4.09
C THR A 7 -8.42 13.67 -2.58
N ASP A 8 -9.47 14.11 -1.91
CA ASP A 8 -9.47 14.40 -0.47
C ASP A 8 -9.13 13.15 0.38
N ASN A 9 -9.72 11.99 0.08
CA ASN A 9 -9.46 10.76 0.85
C ASN A 9 -8.04 10.20 0.66
N VAL A 10 -7.43 10.36 -0.51
CA VAL A 10 -6.01 10.00 -0.72
C VAL A 10 -5.11 10.91 0.11
N GLU A 11 -5.40 12.21 0.15
CA GLU A 11 -4.64 13.17 0.96
C GLU A 11 -4.80 12.89 2.47
N ARG A 12 -6.01 12.54 2.93
CA ARG A 12 -6.25 12.11 4.31
C ARG A 12 -5.41 10.87 4.66
N ALA A 13 -5.46 9.83 3.81
CA ALA A 13 -4.66 8.62 3.98
C ALA A 13 -3.15 8.92 4.02
N ALA A 14 -2.65 9.85 3.18
CA ALA A 14 -1.25 10.23 3.13
C ALA A 14 -0.71 10.84 4.43
N ARG A 15 -1.58 11.44 5.26
CA ARG A 15 -1.23 12.06 6.55
C ARG A 15 -1.18 11.07 7.71
N LEU A 16 -1.77 9.89 7.54
CA LEU A 16 -1.88 8.86 8.57
C LEU A 16 -0.77 7.82 8.41
N ASP A 17 -0.29 7.27 9.52
CA ASP A 17 0.61 6.13 9.50
C ASP A 17 -0.14 4.82 9.23
N THR A 18 0.55 3.84 8.64
CA THR A 18 -0.05 2.53 8.35
C THR A 18 -0.52 1.82 9.62
N THR A 19 0.08 2.10 10.76
CA THR A 19 -0.31 1.55 12.07
C THR A 19 -1.69 2.05 12.51
N ALA A 20 -1.95 3.36 12.43
CA ALA A 20 -3.27 3.93 12.76
C ALA A 20 -4.37 3.42 11.81
N LEU A 21 -4.05 3.27 10.52
CA LEU A 21 -4.95 2.70 9.54
C LEU A 21 -5.21 1.20 9.78
N SER A 22 -4.19 0.45 10.19
CA SER A 22 -4.32 -0.96 10.58
C SER A 22 -5.27 -1.13 11.77
N ASP A 23 -5.09 -0.33 12.81
CA ASP A 23 -5.95 -0.35 13.98
C ASP A 23 -7.41 0.03 13.67
N ALA A 24 -7.60 0.98 12.75
CA ALA A 24 -8.94 1.34 12.26
C ALA A 24 -9.60 0.18 11.49
N LEU A 25 -8.85 -0.51 10.63
CA LEU A 25 -9.33 -1.69 9.91
C LEU A 25 -9.74 -2.81 10.87
N ASP A 26 -8.92 -3.10 11.88
CA ASP A 26 -9.21 -4.11 12.91
C ASP A 26 -10.48 -3.75 13.69
N ARG A 27 -10.61 -2.48 14.12
CA ARG A 27 -11.81 -1.95 14.80
C ARG A 27 -13.08 -2.14 13.98
N LEU A 28 -12.98 -1.97 12.66
CA LEU A 28 -14.09 -2.12 11.71
C LEU A 28 -14.29 -3.56 11.23
N GLY A 29 -13.35 -4.46 11.50
CA GLY A 29 -13.37 -5.83 11.04
C GLY A 29 -13.17 -5.98 9.53
N ILE A 30 -12.37 -5.09 8.95
CA ILE A 30 -12.04 -5.05 7.51
C ILE A 30 -10.61 -5.57 7.34
N ALA A 31 -10.40 -6.53 6.44
CA ALA A 31 -9.06 -6.97 6.06
C ALA A 31 -8.44 -5.98 5.06
N GLY A 32 -7.22 -5.48 5.34
CA GLY A 32 -6.54 -4.54 4.46
C GLY A 32 -5.02 -4.48 4.70
N GLN A 33 -4.50 -5.25 5.66
CA GLN A 33 -3.07 -5.32 5.95
C GLN A 33 -2.37 -6.24 4.93
N CYS A 34 -1.44 -5.70 4.15
CA CYS A 34 -0.65 -6.45 3.17
C CYS A 34 0.54 -7.14 3.85
N LEU A 35 0.29 -8.23 4.57
CA LEU A 35 1.32 -8.90 5.36
C LEU A 35 2.44 -9.47 4.48
N GLY A 36 3.69 -9.27 4.93
CA GLY A 36 4.88 -9.73 4.23
C GLY A 36 5.36 -8.83 3.08
N ILE A 37 4.67 -7.73 2.80
CA ILE A 37 5.07 -6.72 1.81
C ILE A 37 5.80 -5.58 2.54
N LYS A 38 7.05 -5.30 2.13
CA LYS A 38 7.91 -4.32 2.78
C LYS A 38 8.51 -3.35 1.77
N PRO A 39 8.82 -2.09 2.19
CA PRO A 39 9.50 -1.14 1.33
C PRO A 39 10.95 -1.57 1.06
N LEU A 40 11.45 -1.27 -0.14
CA LEU A 40 12.87 -1.44 -0.46
C LEU A 40 13.79 -0.44 0.28
N ASP A 41 13.22 0.66 0.75
CA ASP A 41 13.88 1.67 1.58
C ASP A 41 12.91 2.14 2.68
N PRO A 42 13.33 2.22 3.95
CA PRO A 42 12.44 2.61 5.05
C PRO A 42 11.92 4.05 4.96
N ASN A 43 12.51 4.88 4.11
CA ASN A 43 12.04 6.24 3.86
C ASN A 43 10.93 6.31 2.81
N PHE A 44 10.66 5.22 2.10
CA PHE A 44 9.60 5.21 1.10
C PHE A 44 8.23 5.44 1.72
N ARG A 45 7.44 6.26 1.05
CA ARG A 45 6.05 6.56 1.38
C ARG A 45 5.25 6.54 0.09
N LEU A 46 4.05 5.97 0.12
CA LEU A 46 3.09 6.07 -0.97
C LEU A 46 1.68 6.29 -0.44
N ALA A 47 0.88 7.00 -1.21
CA ALA A 47 -0.57 7.07 -1.06
C ALA A 47 -1.18 7.35 -2.44
N GLY A 48 -2.15 6.55 -2.85
CA GLY A 48 -2.79 6.72 -4.16
C GLY A 48 -3.82 5.65 -4.47
N ARG A 49 -4.44 5.77 -5.64
CA ARG A 49 -5.43 4.82 -6.14
C ARG A 49 -4.77 3.62 -6.81
N ALA A 50 -5.28 2.44 -6.54
CA ALA A 50 -4.80 1.18 -7.11
C ALA A 50 -5.06 1.08 -8.61
N PHE A 51 -4.02 0.77 -9.37
CA PHE A 51 -4.08 0.19 -10.70
C PHE A 51 -3.61 -1.26 -10.59
N THR A 52 -4.55 -2.21 -10.70
CA THR A 52 -4.33 -3.60 -10.32
C THR A 52 -3.98 -4.47 -11.52
N ILE A 53 -3.00 -5.35 -11.35
CA ILE A 53 -2.51 -6.28 -12.37
C ILE A 53 -2.39 -7.68 -11.76
N LEU A 54 -3.02 -8.66 -12.41
CA LEU A 54 -2.86 -10.07 -12.09
C LEU A 54 -1.84 -10.69 -13.06
N TYR A 55 -0.87 -11.41 -12.51
CA TYR A 55 0.07 -12.22 -13.27
C TYR A 55 -0.27 -13.70 -13.18
N GLY A 56 0.04 -14.39 -14.26
CA GLY A 56 -0.02 -15.84 -14.35
C GLY A 56 1.25 -16.45 -14.96
N PRO A 57 1.33 -17.78 -15.07
CA PRO A 57 2.40 -18.45 -15.79
C PRO A 57 2.44 -18.02 -17.26
N SER A 58 3.64 -17.92 -17.85
CA SER A 58 3.80 -17.60 -19.27
C SER A 58 3.15 -18.68 -20.14
N ALA A 59 2.40 -18.23 -21.16
CA ALA A 59 1.80 -19.07 -22.19
C ALA A 59 2.74 -19.25 -23.40
N SER A 60 2.28 -19.98 -24.41
CA SER A 60 2.95 -20.08 -25.70
C SER A 60 1.95 -19.69 -26.82
N PRO A 61 2.18 -18.56 -27.52
CA PRO A 61 3.25 -17.57 -27.34
C PRO A 61 3.18 -16.80 -26.02
N SER A 62 4.31 -16.33 -25.51
CA SER A 62 4.38 -15.54 -24.29
C SER A 62 3.67 -14.19 -24.42
N GLY A 63 2.94 -13.78 -23.38
CA GLY A 63 2.35 -12.45 -23.27
C GLY A 63 3.35 -11.39 -22.77
N THR A 64 2.85 -10.17 -22.57
CA THR A 64 3.64 -9.04 -22.01
C THR A 64 3.86 -9.16 -20.52
N VAL A 65 4.90 -8.49 -20.03
CA VAL A 65 5.22 -8.39 -18.58
C VAL A 65 4.99 -6.97 -18.05
N GLY A 66 5.02 -5.92 -18.88
CA GLY A 66 5.06 -4.57 -18.35
C GLY A 66 4.41 -3.46 -19.19
N ASP A 67 3.83 -3.74 -20.34
CA ASP A 67 3.35 -2.70 -21.27
C ASP A 67 2.19 -1.86 -20.71
N TYR A 68 1.50 -2.32 -19.66
CA TYR A 68 0.43 -1.61 -18.95
C TYR A 68 0.87 -0.28 -18.32
N ILE A 69 2.17 -0.04 -18.18
CA ILE A 69 2.66 1.16 -17.49
C ILE A 69 2.22 2.46 -18.18
N ASP A 70 1.93 2.41 -19.46
CA ASP A 70 1.45 3.55 -20.23
C ASP A 70 0.00 3.95 -19.89
N ASP A 71 -0.77 3.06 -19.29
CA ASP A 71 -2.17 3.27 -18.90
C ASP A 71 -2.32 3.76 -17.46
N VAL A 72 -1.21 3.86 -16.70
CA VAL A 72 -1.24 4.29 -15.29
C VAL A 72 -1.26 5.81 -15.20
N GLU A 73 -2.29 6.35 -14.55
CA GLU A 73 -2.41 7.80 -14.31
C GLU A 73 -1.36 8.31 -13.29
N PRO A 74 -0.89 9.58 -13.42
CA PRO A 74 -0.03 10.19 -12.42
C PRO A 74 -0.63 10.12 -11.00
N GLY A 75 0.19 9.77 -10.00
CA GLY A 75 -0.24 9.56 -8.62
C GLY A 75 -0.91 8.20 -8.36
N GLY A 76 -1.22 7.42 -9.39
CA GLY A 76 -1.72 6.06 -9.24
C GLY A 76 -0.69 5.11 -8.64
N ILE A 77 -1.14 4.05 -7.98
CA ILE A 77 -0.27 3.01 -7.40
C ILE A 77 -0.42 1.74 -8.23
N VAL A 78 0.70 1.26 -8.78
CA VAL A 78 0.75 -0.01 -9.50
C VAL A 78 0.72 -1.16 -8.50
N VAL A 79 -0.25 -2.07 -8.63
CA VAL A 79 -0.48 -3.17 -7.68
C VAL A 79 -0.39 -4.50 -8.41
N LEU A 80 0.67 -5.26 -8.14
CA LEU A 80 1.04 -6.47 -8.88
C LEU A 80 0.83 -7.72 -8.02
N ASP A 81 -0.13 -8.53 -8.39
CA ASP A 81 -0.34 -9.87 -7.83
C ASP A 81 0.42 -10.90 -8.68
N ASN A 82 1.57 -11.37 -8.18
CA ASN A 82 2.35 -12.46 -8.76
C ASN A 82 2.28 -13.74 -7.90
N GLY A 83 1.20 -13.89 -7.12
CA GLY A 83 0.94 -15.07 -6.29
C GLY A 83 2.04 -15.34 -5.24
N GLY A 84 2.69 -14.28 -4.73
CA GLY A 84 3.78 -14.41 -3.76
C GLY A 84 5.09 -14.98 -4.32
N ARG A 85 5.21 -15.17 -5.64
CA ARG A 85 6.39 -15.82 -6.26
C ARG A 85 7.67 -15.03 -6.05
N ALA A 86 8.69 -15.71 -5.54
CA ALA A 86 10.05 -15.16 -5.36
C ALA A 86 11.02 -15.55 -6.49
N ASP A 87 10.61 -16.47 -7.36
CA ASP A 87 11.46 -17.06 -8.39
C ASP A 87 11.39 -16.37 -9.76
N ALA A 88 10.44 -15.43 -9.94
CA ALA A 88 10.27 -14.66 -11.17
C ALA A 88 9.85 -13.23 -10.83
N THR A 89 10.60 -12.24 -11.35
CA THR A 89 10.35 -10.83 -11.05
C THR A 89 9.39 -10.22 -12.05
N VAL A 90 8.49 -9.34 -11.57
CA VAL A 90 7.49 -8.63 -12.39
C VAL A 90 7.77 -7.13 -12.49
N TRP A 91 8.85 -6.66 -11.87
CA TRP A 91 9.25 -5.25 -11.83
C TRP A 91 10.77 -5.12 -11.89
N GLY A 92 11.25 -4.13 -12.64
CA GLY A 92 12.68 -3.86 -12.80
C GLY A 92 12.97 -2.39 -13.14
N ASP A 93 14.17 -2.12 -13.65
CA ASP A 93 14.70 -0.77 -13.91
C ASP A 93 13.90 0.03 -14.93
N ILE A 94 13.56 -0.57 -16.08
CA ILE A 94 12.81 0.13 -17.15
C ILE A 94 11.46 0.59 -16.62
N LEU A 95 10.71 -0.30 -15.95
CA LEU A 95 9.41 0.06 -15.37
C LEU A 95 9.54 1.11 -14.26
N THR A 96 10.57 1.00 -13.42
CA THR A 96 10.88 1.99 -12.38
C THR A 96 11.13 3.37 -12.99
N TRP A 97 11.95 3.44 -14.03
CA TRP A 97 12.27 4.69 -14.70
C TRP A 97 11.05 5.31 -15.39
N VAL A 98 10.29 4.52 -16.16
CA VAL A 98 9.08 4.99 -16.83
C VAL A 98 8.04 5.48 -15.82
N ALA A 99 7.81 4.71 -14.75
CA ALA A 99 6.87 5.09 -13.70
C ALA A 99 7.27 6.40 -12.99
N HIS A 100 8.57 6.59 -12.72
CA HIS A 100 9.10 7.83 -12.16
C HIS A 100 8.86 9.03 -13.08
N GLU A 101 9.21 8.92 -14.38
CA GLU A 101 9.00 9.99 -15.37
C GLU A 101 7.51 10.35 -15.52
N ARG A 102 6.63 9.36 -15.44
CA ARG A 102 5.17 9.55 -15.53
C ARG A 102 4.54 9.98 -14.20
N ARG A 103 5.33 10.16 -13.13
CA ARG A 103 4.86 10.54 -11.81
C ARG A 103 3.85 9.55 -11.21
N VAL A 104 4.01 8.28 -11.48
CA VAL A 104 3.29 7.21 -10.79
C VAL A 104 3.68 7.25 -9.31
N GLY A 105 2.70 7.10 -8.41
CA GLY A 105 2.90 7.31 -6.97
C GLY A 105 3.68 6.20 -6.26
N GLY A 106 3.86 5.04 -6.88
CA GLY A 106 4.62 3.91 -6.36
C GLY A 106 4.14 2.56 -6.87
N THR A 107 4.83 1.50 -6.44
CA THR A 107 4.53 0.11 -6.85
C THR A 107 4.49 -0.82 -5.65
N VAL A 108 3.47 -1.67 -5.58
CA VAL A 108 3.26 -2.70 -4.55
C VAL A 108 3.19 -4.07 -5.22
N ILE A 109 3.98 -5.03 -4.75
CA ILE A 109 4.20 -6.31 -5.43
C ILE A 109 4.02 -7.48 -4.47
N ASP A 110 3.00 -8.30 -4.67
CA ASP A 110 2.97 -9.62 -4.03
C ASP A 110 3.78 -10.61 -4.85
N GLY A 111 5.08 -10.53 -4.67
CA GLY A 111 6.09 -11.28 -5.42
C GLY A 111 7.46 -10.63 -5.32
N ALA A 112 8.28 -10.84 -6.35
CA ALA A 112 9.64 -10.32 -6.42
C ALA A 112 9.81 -9.18 -7.44
N CYS A 113 10.67 -8.20 -7.10
CA CYS A 113 11.22 -7.22 -8.02
C CYS A 113 12.73 -7.45 -8.25
N ARG A 114 13.31 -6.66 -9.15
CA ARG A 114 14.77 -6.60 -9.37
C ARG A 114 15.24 -5.16 -9.58
N ASP A 115 16.51 -4.97 -9.80
CA ASP A 115 17.14 -3.65 -10.08
C ASP A 115 16.83 -2.60 -8.99
N THR A 116 16.81 -3.05 -7.74
CA THR A 116 16.37 -2.29 -6.57
C THR A 116 17.16 -1.00 -6.31
N HIS A 117 18.40 -0.92 -6.83
CA HIS A 117 19.26 0.26 -6.71
C HIS A 117 18.66 1.49 -7.40
N LEU A 118 18.02 1.32 -8.57
CA LEU A 118 17.43 2.43 -9.31
C LEU A 118 16.22 3.02 -8.58
N ALA A 119 15.37 2.17 -7.99
CA ALA A 119 14.23 2.63 -7.18
C ALA A 119 14.70 3.52 -6.01
N ARG A 120 15.79 3.11 -5.32
CA ARG A 120 16.39 3.92 -4.24
C ARG A 120 17.02 5.20 -4.76
N GLN A 121 17.74 5.15 -5.87
CA GLN A 121 18.38 6.33 -6.48
C GLN A 121 17.36 7.38 -6.91
N LEU A 122 16.24 6.97 -7.48
CA LEU A 122 15.15 7.86 -7.92
C LEU A 122 14.19 8.23 -6.79
N SER A 123 14.36 7.67 -5.59
CA SER A 123 13.39 7.76 -4.48
C SER A 123 11.97 7.34 -4.91
N TYR A 124 11.88 6.38 -5.86
CA TYR A 124 10.62 5.85 -6.34
C TYR A 124 10.13 4.73 -5.41
N PRO A 125 8.96 4.86 -4.76
CA PRO A 125 8.50 3.90 -3.75
C PRO A 125 8.16 2.54 -4.36
N VAL A 126 8.92 1.51 -4.00
CA VAL A 126 8.64 0.12 -4.34
C VAL A 126 8.54 -0.69 -3.05
N TYR A 127 7.44 -1.42 -2.93
CA TYR A 127 7.14 -2.35 -1.85
C TYR A 127 7.00 -3.76 -2.44
N SER A 128 7.66 -4.73 -1.87
CA SER A 128 7.62 -6.10 -2.39
C SER A 128 7.77 -7.14 -1.30
N ARG A 129 7.38 -8.36 -1.60
CA ARG A 129 7.61 -9.52 -0.73
C ARG A 129 9.10 -9.91 -0.71
N SER A 130 9.76 -9.79 -1.87
CA SER A 130 11.17 -10.13 -2.04
C SER A 130 11.80 -9.43 -3.24
N TYR A 131 13.09 -9.64 -3.44
CA TYR A 131 13.80 -9.23 -4.65
C TYR A 131 14.75 -10.32 -5.11
N SER A 132 14.97 -10.41 -6.43
CA SER A 132 15.81 -11.42 -7.09
C SER A 132 16.34 -10.88 -8.40
N MET A 133 17.45 -11.42 -8.91
CA MET A 133 18.00 -11.04 -10.22
C MET A 133 17.26 -11.70 -11.40
N ARG A 134 16.40 -12.69 -11.14
CA ARG A 134 15.83 -13.54 -12.19
C ARG A 134 14.66 -12.87 -12.88
N THR A 135 14.77 -12.66 -14.21
CA THR A 135 13.70 -12.05 -15.01
C THR A 135 12.40 -12.87 -15.02
N GLY A 136 11.27 -12.17 -15.07
CA GLY A 136 9.96 -12.77 -15.30
C GLY A 136 9.67 -13.15 -16.75
N LYS A 137 10.41 -12.59 -17.71
CA LYS A 137 10.24 -12.91 -19.14
C LYS A 137 10.25 -14.43 -19.36
N ASP A 138 9.28 -14.92 -20.12
CA ASP A 138 9.06 -16.35 -20.44
C ASP A 138 8.74 -17.23 -19.20
N ARG A 139 8.41 -16.61 -18.05
CA ARG A 139 8.00 -17.30 -16.80
C ARG A 139 6.65 -16.86 -16.29
N VAL A 140 6.37 -15.56 -16.44
CA VAL A 140 5.10 -14.95 -16.06
C VAL A 140 4.66 -13.99 -17.16
N GLN A 141 3.36 -13.73 -17.18
CA GLN A 141 2.74 -12.76 -18.08
C GLN A 141 1.58 -12.06 -17.38
N VAL A 142 1.14 -10.91 -17.89
CA VAL A 142 -0.09 -10.27 -17.47
C VAL A 142 -1.28 -11.12 -17.90
N GLU A 143 -2.15 -11.47 -16.96
CA GLU A 143 -3.39 -12.21 -17.19
C GLU A 143 -4.60 -11.27 -17.22
N ALA A 144 -4.63 -10.27 -16.33
CA ALA A 144 -5.74 -9.34 -16.24
C ALA A 144 -5.31 -7.97 -15.70
N LEU A 145 -6.02 -6.92 -16.13
CA LEU A 145 -5.89 -5.55 -15.68
C LEU A 145 -7.21 -5.08 -15.05
N GLY A 146 -7.14 -4.26 -13.99
CA GLY A 146 -8.30 -3.58 -13.40
C GLY A 146 -9.22 -4.47 -12.55
N GLY A 147 -8.90 -5.76 -12.40
CA GLY A 147 -9.64 -6.69 -11.56
C GLY A 147 -9.29 -6.58 -10.07
N THR A 148 -9.92 -7.42 -9.24
CA THR A 148 -9.52 -7.61 -7.84
C THR A 148 -8.35 -8.59 -7.77
N VAL A 149 -7.31 -8.20 -7.04
CA VAL A 149 -6.08 -8.97 -6.83
C VAL A 149 -5.87 -9.26 -5.35
N ASN A 150 -4.92 -10.16 -5.02
CA ASN A 150 -4.51 -10.42 -3.64
C ASN A 150 -3.10 -9.88 -3.42
N ILE A 151 -2.91 -9.16 -2.33
CA ILE A 151 -1.61 -8.62 -1.93
C ILE A 151 -1.38 -9.03 -0.46
N GLY A 152 -0.56 -10.05 -0.25
CA GLY A 152 -0.51 -10.73 1.04
C GLY A 152 -1.88 -11.31 1.38
N ASP A 153 -2.38 -10.98 2.58
CA ASP A 153 -3.70 -11.43 3.05
C ASP A 153 -4.82 -10.43 2.73
N ALA A 154 -4.50 -9.31 2.04
CA ALA A 154 -5.47 -8.28 1.67
C ALA A 154 -5.98 -8.46 0.24
N ARG A 155 -7.27 -8.19 0.02
CA ARG A 155 -7.83 -8.02 -1.33
C ARG A 155 -7.75 -6.56 -1.73
N CYS A 156 -7.36 -6.30 -2.98
CA CYS A 156 -7.25 -4.96 -3.54
C CYS A 156 -8.01 -4.90 -4.87
N GLY A 157 -9.01 -4.05 -4.96
CA GLY A 157 -9.73 -3.74 -6.18
C GLY A 157 -9.14 -2.51 -6.88
N ALA A 158 -9.38 -2.37 -8.18
CA ALA A 158 -9.02 -1.16 -8.90
C ALA A 158 -9.71 0.07 -8.28
N GLY A 159 -8.92 1.12 -7.99
CA GLY A 159 -9.39 2.35 -7.37
C GLY A 159 -9.44 2.34 -5.83
N ASP A 160 -9.16 1.22 -5.15
CA ASP A 160 -8.94 1.23 -3.71
C ASP A 160 -7.76 2.15 -3.35
N ILE A 161 -7.73 2.70 -2.14
CA ILE A 161 -6.59 3.51 -1.70
C ILE A 161 -5.51 2.60 -1.11
N LEU A 162 -4.27 2.77 -1.55
CA LEU A 162 -3.11 2.22 -0.87
C LEU A 162 -2.39 3.31 -0.09
N ARG A 163 -1.95 2.95 1.12
CA ARG A 163 -1.02 3.72 1.93
C ARG A 163 0.16 2.83 2.32
N GLY A 164 1.38 3.33 2.11
CA GLY A 164 2.60 2.61 2.46
C GLY A 164 3.60 3.51 3.19
N ASP A 165 4.29 2.95 4.18
CA ASP A 165 5.38 3.56 4.93
C ASP A 165 6.43 2.52 5.35
N ALA A 166 7.25 2.82 6.37
CA ALA A 166 8.32 1.92 6.85
C ALA A 166 7.79 0.57 7.35
N ASP A 167 6.56 0.54 7.89
CA ASP A 167 5.98 -0.65 8.51
C ASP A 167 5.31 -1.60 7.50
N GLY A 168 4.90 -1.09 6.35
CA GLY A 168 4.32 -1.91 5.28
C GLY A 168 3.32 -1.18 4.41
N VAL A 169 2.29 -1.90 3.96
CA VAL A 169 1.25 -1.38 3.08
C VAL A 169 -0.13 -1.75 3.62
N ILE A 170 -1.05 -0.80 3.51
CA ILE A 170 -2.47 -0.95 3.81
C ILE A 170 -3.29 -0.72 2.54
N VAL A 171 -4.29 -1.55 2.32
CA VAL A 171 -5.38 -1.34 1.36
C VAL A 171 -6.60 -0.82 2.12
N ILE A 172 -7.14 0.30 1.68
CA ILE A 172 -8.42 0.85 2.16
C ILE A 172 -9.45 0.63 1.05
N PRO A 173 -10.40 -0.32 1.24
CA PRO A 173 -11.40 -0.60 0.21
C PRO A 173 -12.27 0.62 -0.06
N ARG A 174 -12.53 0.89 -1.33
CA ARG A 174 -13.29 2.08 -1.79
C ARG A 174 -14.65 2.24 -1.11
N ALA A 175 -15.32 1.13 -0.82
CA ALA A 175 -16.62 1.15 -0.14
C ALA A 175 -16.55 1.59 1.33
N HIS A 176 -15.37 1.61 1.94
CA HIS A 176 -15.17 1.86 3.36
C HIS A 176 -14.23 3.04 3.65
N GLU A 177 -13.81 3.81 2.65
CA GLU A 177 -12.81 4.87 2.79
C GLU A 177 -13.10 5.82 3.95
N ASN A 178 -14.28 6.44 3.95
CA ASN A 178 -14.62 7.42 4.98
C ASN A 178 -14.62 6.79 6.37
N ALA A 179 -15.23 5.61 6.53
CA ALA A 179 -15.31 4.94 7.83
C ALA A 179 -13.91 4.58 8.37
N VAL A 180 -13.00 4.11 7.50
CA VAL A 180 -11.64 3.76 7.90
C VAL A 180 -10.84 5.02 8.23
N LEU A 181 -10.93 6.05 7.40
CA LEU A 181 -10.19 7.30 7.63
C LEU A 181 -10.67 8.04 8.87
N ASP A 182 -11.98 8.13 9.08
CA ASP A 182 -12.55 8.76 10.29
C ASP A 182 -12.10 8.02 11.57
N ALA A 183 -12.10 6.67 11.53
CA ALA A 183 -11.64 5.86 12.66
C ALA A 183 -10.13 6.01 12.91
N ALA A 184 -9.31 6.07 11.85
CA ALA A 184 -7.87 6.23 11.97
C ALA A 184 -7.48 7.62 12.48
N GLU A 185 -8.14 8.68 12.01
CA GLU A 185 -7.94 10.04 12.50
C GLU A 185 -8.33 10.19 13.99
N GLU A 186 -9.40 9.49 14.42
CA GLU A 186 -9.77 9.43 15.85
C GLU A 186 -8.68 8.75 16.68
N ILE A 187 -8.14 7.62 16.20
CA ILE A 187 -7.08 6.85 16.89
C ILE A 187 -5.81 7.69 16.99
N ASP A 188 -5.33 8.26 15.89
CA ASP A 188 -4.12 9.09 15.83
C ASP A 188 -4.23 10.29 16.79
N LYS A 189 -5.37 10.97 16.80
CA LYS A 189 -5.64 12.08 17.73
C LYS A 189 -5.52 11.66 19.19
N ILE A 190 -6.12 10.52 19.55
CA ILE A 190 -6.08 10.02 20.94
C ILE A 190 -4.65 9.63 21.34
N GLU A 191 -3.90 9.01 20.44
CA GLU A 191 -2.50 8.69 20.70
C GLU A 191 -1.64 9.95 20.86
N ASP A 192 -1.90 10.99 20.10
CA ASP A 192 -1.25 12.29 20.28
C ASP A 192 -1.57 12.92 21.65
N GLU A 193 -2.83 12.84 22.11
CA GLU A 193 -3.23 13.32 23.42
C GLU A 193 -2.51 12.54 24.55
N ILE A 194 -2.37 11.22 24.39
CA ILE A 194 -1.60 10.39 25.34
C ILE A 194 -0.11 10.78 25.35
N ARG A 195 0.50 10.96 24.17
CA ARG A 195 1.90 11.40 24.03
C ARG A 195 2.13 12.74 24.76
N ARG A 196 1.26 13.72 24.55
CA ARG A 196 1.31 15.03 25.22
C ARG A 196 1.14 14.91 26.73
N ALA A 197 0.16 14.13 27.20
CA ALA A 197 -0.06 13.93 28.63
C ALA A 197 1.19 13.32 29.33
N VAL A 198 1.88 12.39 28.66
CA VAL A 198 3.13 11.81 29.19
C VAL A 198 4.26 12.85 29.19
N GLN A 199 4.37 13.69 28.15
CA GLN A 199 5.34 14.79 28.12
C GLN A 199 5.11 15.81 29.27
N ASP A 200 3.85 16.02 29.67
CA ASP A 200 3.45 16.88 30.77
C ASP A 200 3.64 16.21 32.16
N GLY A 201 4.25 15.01 32.21
CA GLY A 201 4.62 14.31 33.45
C GLY A 201 3.55 13.36 33.98
N ILE A 202 2.46 13.10 33.24
CA ILE A 202 1.45 12.12 33.62
C ILE A 202 2.00 10.71 33.34
N SER A 203 1.75 9.74 34.24
CA SER A 203 2.17 8.36 33.97
C SER A 203 1.46 7.80 32.74
N LEU A 204 2.15 6.94 31.97
CA LEU A 204 1.54 6.29 30.80
C LEU A 204 0.25 5.53 31.16
N ARG A 205 0.21 4.90 32.34
CA ARG A 205 -0.97 4.20 32.86
C ARG A 205 -2.16 5.14 33.01
N ASP A 206 -1.95 6.30 33.63
CA ASP A 206 -3.01 7.27 33.88
C ASP A 206 -3.45 7.96 32.60
N ALA A 207 -2.51 8.29 31.70
CA ALA A 207 -2.81 8.85 30.39
C ALA A 207 -3.67 7.89 29.56
N ARG A 208 -3.31 6.61 29.48
CA ARG A 208 -4.10 5.58 28.79
C ARG A 208 -5.47 5.38 29.40
N ALA A 209 -5.59 5.38 30.72
CA ALA A 209 -6.88 5.27 31.40
C ALA A 209 -7.79 6.46 31.10
N ARG A 210 -7.26 7.70 31.12
CA ARG A 210 -8.01 8.92 30.82
C ARG A 210 -8.58 8.96 29.40
N HIS A 211 -7.79 8.48 28.42
CA HIS A 211 -8.14 8.54 26.99
C HIS A 211 -8.77 7.25 26.47
N GLY A 212 -9.08 6.27 27.33
CA GLY A 212 -9.78 5.04 26.94
C GLY A 212 -8.99 4.14 25.95
N TYR A 213 -7.63 4.20 25.99
CA TYR A 213 -6.75 3.55 25.03
C TYR A 213 -7.06 2.06 24.81
N HIS A 214 -7.37 1.32 25.90
CA HIS A 214 -7.62 -0.12 25.83
C HIS A 214 -8.89 -0.54 25.05
N SER A 215 -9.74 0.41 24.71
CA SER A 215 -10.96 0.19 23.92
C SER A 215 -10.89 0.72 22.47
N LEU A 216 -9.79 1.43 22.12
CA LEU A 216 -9.65 2.11 20.83
C LEU A 216 -9.68 1.14 19.64
N GLN A 217 -9.01 0.00 19.77
CA GLN A 217 -8.87 -1.01 18.73
C GLN A 217 -9.94 -2.12 18.85
N THR A 218 -10.77 -2.07 19.90
CA THR A 218 -11.77 -3.12 20.15
C THR A 218 -12.90 -3.03 19.14
N ARG A 219 -13.17 -4.14 18.45
CA ARG A 219 -14.28 -4.26 17.51
C ARG A 219 -15.60 -3.91 18.22
N LYS A 220 -16.28 -2.87 17.76
CA LYS A 220 -17.64 -2.56 18.23
C LYS A 220 -18.57 -3.66 17.73
N LYS A 221 -19.19 -4.42 18.66
CA LYS A 221 -20.17 -5.46 18.35
C LYS A 221 -21.45 -4.86 17.81
#